data_4d073bebdbd499aaeac151592533e5ee
#
_entry.id   4d073bebdbd499aaeac151592533e5ee
#
_cell.length_a   1.000
_cell.length_b   1.000
_cell.length_c   1.000
_cell.angle_alpha   90.00
_cell.angle_beta   90.00
_cell.angle_gamma   90.00
#
_symmetry.space_group_name_H-M   'P 1'
#
loop_
_entity.id
_entity.type
_entity.pdbx_description
1 polymer ?
#
loop_
_entity_poly.entity_id
_entity_poly.type
_entity_poly.pdbx_seq_one_letter_code
_entity_poly.pdbx_strand_id
1 'polypeptide(L)'
;MGKYSEQEIVEIGKAFDDLVQSIGETMTLEEVGYAKDAYELCWEKYNGVRMKSGRPMMLHVIEVAQIAYSEMGLHSKSVVCSLLHNIVKFTDATYEEIQEKFGERVALILKGLHKITSIDYDQYNVQSDTFRKLFLSMIDDIRVLMIIIAHCLANSRHLDEIDGNIIVNPGDSVETISKKSLERFFENTKYLIIPITHRLGLYNIKKELEEALMIYENPKEYYEIKNKITESKVKQEEMMADFLLPIRMGLSQQGIEATIKWRTKSIPSIFAKMQAQGVPFEKVYDLFAVRIIIHNSKPSKEIADCWGVYALVASLYKPEEKRLRDWITKPKASGYESLHTTVHYNKVYVEVQIRTERMDYIAEKGGASHWSYKASGDKSQTVDEWLNQIRNILEDVNSVDFNPLDGKKAQKGKADKIYIITPQGEVKQLPLGSTILDFAFEIHTSVGSQCIGARVNGKMQPIRHVLSNGDRVEIQTSKKQSPKADWLGYVNTEKAKSKIRRFLKDEEMKDSALGSSIFHRKLKNWKISISDKNFSELLKKYNCESGIEFYNKIANEQINLVEMKSVIMSLNEADA
;
A
#
# COMPACT_ATOMS: atom_id res chain seq x y z
N MET A 1 -3.68 -39.87 3.20
CA MET A 1 -3.59 -38.54 3.82
C MET A 1 -2.96 -38.70 5.20
N GLY A 2 -1.79 -38.14 5.43
CA GLY A 2 -1.13 -38.17 6.74
C GLY A 2 -1.86 -37.24 7.69
N LYS A 3 -2.52 -37.80 8.68
CA LYS A 3 -3.17 -37.05 9.75
C LYS A 3 -2.11 -36.36 10.61
N TYR A 4 -2.48 -35.29 11.33
CA TYR A 4 -1.64 -34.74 12.40
C TYR A 4 -1.33 -35.81 13.44
N SER A 5 -0.14 -35.75 14.04
CA SER A 5 0.23 -36.63 15.16
C SER A 5 -0.60 -36.30 16.40
N GLU A 6 -0.71 -37.23 17.35
CA GLU A 6 -1.42 -37.00 18.62
C GLU A 6 -0.88 -35.79 19.37
N GLN A 7 0.44 -35.58 19.34
CA GLN A 7 1.09 -34.46 19.98
C GLN A 7 0.70 -33.14 19.31
N GLU A 8 0.67 -33.10 17.96
CA GLU A 8 0.24 -31.91 17.20
C GLU A 8 -1.24 -31.59 17.43
N ILE A 9 -2.09 -32.60 17.55
CA ILE A 9 -3.52 -32.41 17.85
C ILE A 9 -3.69 -31.74 19.23
N VAL A 10 -2.94 -32.18 20.23
CA VAL A 10 -2.96 -31.57 21.57
C VAL A 10 -2.46 -30.13 21.52
N GLU A 11 -1.37 -29.88 20.77
CA GLU A 11 -0.82 -28.54 20.62
C GLU A 11 -1.78 -27.57 19.90
N ILE A 12 -2.41 -28.02 18.81
CA ILE A 12 -3.41 -27.26 18.06
C ILE A 12 -4.62 -26.95 18.96
N GLY A 13 -5.12 -27.94 19.70
CA GLY A 13 -6.23 -27.76 20.63
C GLY A 13 -5.92 -26.73 21.69
N LYS A 14 -4.75 -26.83 22.34
CA LYS A 14 -4.30 -25.85 23.34
C LYS A 14 -4.17 -24.44 22.76
N ALA A 15 -3.54 -24.29 21.58
CA ALA A 15 -3.37 -22.98 20.94
C ALA A 15 -4.73 -22.32 20.63
N PHE A 16 -5.73 -23.12 20.24
CA PHE A 16 -7.08 -22.62 19.99
C PHE A 16 -7.81 -22.26 21.28
N ASP A 17 -7.69 -23.07 22.35
CA ASP A 17 -8.26 -22.78 23.65
C ASP A 17 -7.71 -21.46 24.22
N ASP A 18 -6.40 -21.23 24.09
CA ASP A 18 -5.74 -19.98 24.47
C ASP A 18 -6.30 -18.77 23.69
N LEU A 19 -6.56 -18.93 22.37
CA LEU A 19 -7.23 -17.92 21.56
C LEU A 19 -8.65 -17.65 22.05
N VAL A 20 -9.45 -18.71 22.27
CA VAL A 20 -10.85 -18.62 22.74
C VAL A 20 -10.92 -17.94 24.10
N GLN A 21 -10.03 -18.27 25.01
CA GLN A 21 -9.96 -17.61 26.31
C GLN A 21 -9.68 -16.11 26.14
N SER A 22 -8.69 -15.75 25.31
CA SER A 22 -8.30 -14.35 25.08
C SER A 22 -9.44 -13.53 24.47
N ILE A 23 -10.12 -14.05 23.42
CA ILE A 23 -11.22 -13.33 22.76
C ILE A 23 -12.47 -13.27 23.63
N GLY A 24 -12.69 -14.27 24.51
CA GLY A 24 -13.83 -14.34 25.41
C GLY A 24 -13.89 -13.21 26.45
N GLU A 25 -12.76 -12.53 26.73
CA GLU A 25 -12.71 -11.38 27.63
C GLU A 25 -13.38 -10.12 27.06
N THR A 26 -13.46 -9.98 25.72
CA THR A 26 -13.90 -8.75 25.07
C THR A 26 -14.97 -8.93 24.00
N MET A 27 -15.14 -10.13 23.48
CA MET A 27 -16.12 -10.44 22.43
C MET A 27 -17.42 -11.02 23.04
N THR A 28 -18.52 -10.84 22.34
CA THR A 28 -19.80 -11.48 22.68
C THR A 28 -19.75 -13.00 22.47
N LEU A 29 -20.66 -13.71 23.13
CA LEU A 29 -20.76 -15.18 22.95
C LEU A 29 -21.02 -15.57 21.49
N GLU A 30 -21.79 -14.77 20.75
CA GLU A 30 -22.06 -14.96 19.32
C GLU A 30 -20.77 -14.82 18.49
N GLU A 31 -19.97 -13.79 18.75
CA GLU A 31 -18.70 -13.56 18.04
C GLU A 31 -17.67 -14.66 18.32
N VAL A 32 -17.61 -15.14 19.55
CA VAL A 32 -16.79 -16.31 19.91
C VAL A 32 -17.31 -17.57 19.22
N GLY A 33 -18.63 -17.72 19.09
CA GLY A 33 -19.26 -18.78 18.32
C GLY A 33 -18.78 -18.81 16.87
N TYR A 34 -18.80 -17.68 16.17
CA TYR A 34 -18.27 -17.58 14.79
C TYR A 34 -16.79 -17.93 14.68
N ALA A 35 -15.96 -17.61 15.68
CA ALA A 35 -14.56 -18.02 15.68
C ALA A 35 -14.40 -19.53 15.84
N LYS A 36 -15.27 -20.19 16.65
CA LYS A 36 -15.30 -21.65 16.78
C LYS A 36 -15.76 -22.32 15.50
N ASP A 37 -16.82 -21.81 14.86
CA ASP A 37 -17.30 -22.34 13.57
C ASP A 37 -16.22 -22.22 12.49
N ALA A 38 -15.44 -21.13 12.48
CA ALA A 38 -14.31 -20.95 11.57
C ALA A 38 -13.18 -21.96 11.84
N TYR A 39 -12.88 -22.21 13.11
CA TYR A 39 -11.90 -23.23 13.50
C TYR A 39 -12.35 -24.64 13.09
N GLU A 40 -13.62 -25.00 13.30
CA GLU A 40 -14.18 -26.29 12.90
C GLU A 40 -14.09 -26.48 11.38
N LEU A 41 -14.43 -25.47 10.59
CA LEU A 41 -14.25 -25.50 9.14
C LEU A 41 -12.77 -25.68 8.75
N CYS A 42 -11.86 -24.95 9.40
CA CYS A 42 -10.43 -25.14 9.19
C CYS A 42 -9.97 -26.54 9.56
N TRP A 43 -10.45 -27.09 10.67
CA TRP A 43 -10.12 -28.43 11.11
C TRP A 43 -10.57 -29.51 10.10
N GLU A 44 -11.79 -29.35 9.56
CA GLU A 44 -12.32 -30.24 8.53
C GLU A 44 -11.47 -30.15 7.23
N LYS A 45 -11.20 -28.96 6.77
CA LYS A 45 -10.56 -28.69 5.47
C LYS A 45 -9.04 -28.85 5.47
N TYR A 46 -8.35 -28.47 6.56
CA TYR A 46 -6.89 -28.57 6.65
C TYR A 46 -6.36 -29.88 7.19
N ASN A 47 -7.18 -30.92 7.36
CA ASN A 47 -6.79 -32.20 7.96
C ASN A 47 -5.47 -32.75 7.40
N GLY A 48 -4.37 -32.52 8.13
CA GLY A 48 -3.02 -32.92 7.75
C GLY A 48 -2.31 -32.00 6.76
N VAL A 49 -2.90 -30.87 6.35
CA VAL A 49 -2.23 -29.85 5.52
C VAL A 49 -1.13 -29.15 6.32
N ARG A 50 0.04 -29.02 5.71
CA ARG A 50 1.22 -28.42 6.34
C ARG A 50 1.72 -27.21 5.55
N MET A 51 2.34 -26.31 6.28
CA MET A 51 3.11 -25.22 5.68
C MET A 51 4.38 -25.75 5.02
N LYS A 52 5.03 -24.90 4.25
CA LYS A 52 6.32 -25.21 3.65
C LYS A 52 7.42 -25.52 4.68
N SER A 53 7.32 -25.09 5.91
CA SER A 53 8.22 -25.44 7.02
C SER A 53 8.00 -26.83 7.61
N GLY A 54 6.95 -27.53 7.20
CA GLY A 54 6.48 -28.78 7.83
C GLY A 54 5.50 -28.56 8.99
N ARG A 55 5.35 -27.32 9.48
CA ARG A 55 4.44 -26.96 10.58
C ARG A 55 2.97 -27.17 10.17
N PRO A 56 2.10 -27.67 11.07
CA PRO A 56 0.66 -27.76 10.81
C PRO A 56 0.06 -26.42 10.40
N MET A 57 -0.72 -26.39 9.30
CA MET A 57 -1.41 -25.19 8.84
C MET A 57 -2.36 -24.65 9.92
N MET A 58 -2.96 -25.52 10.71
CA MET A 58 -3.83 -25.15 11.83
C MET A 58 -3.12 -24.25 12.85
N LEU A 59 -1.88 -24.56 13.24
CA LEU A 59 -1.11 -23.74 14.17
C LEU A 59 -0.82 -22.36 13.57
N HIS A 60 -0.52 -22.30 12.28
CA HIS A 60 -0.26 -21.03 11.60
C HIS A 60 -1.51 -20.12 11.57
N VAL A 61 -2.68 -20.63 11.19
CA VAL A 61 -3.88 -19.80 11.10
C VAL A 61 -4.37 -19.35 12.48
N ILE A 62 -4.19 -20.17 13.52
CA ILE A 62 -4.48 -19.78 14.91
C ILE A 62 -3.53 -18.67 15.37
N GLU A 63 -2.23 -18.80 15.09
CA GLU A 63 -1.24 -17.77 15.44
C GLU A 63 -1.53 -16.44 14.73
N VAL A 64 -1.87 -16.46 13.44
CA VAL A 64 -2.27 -15.25 12.71
C VAL A 64 -3.50 -14.61 13.35
N ALA A 65 -4.49 -15.40 13.79
CA ALA A 65 -5.66 -14.90 14.50
C ALA A 65 -5.31 -14.33 15.87
N GLN A 66 -4.39 -14.98 16.62
CA GLN A 66 -3.89 -14.51 17.90
C GLN A 66 -3.13 -13.17 17.75
N ILE A 67 -2.25 -13.03 16.76
CA ILE A 67 -1.55 -11.77 16.45
C ILE A 67 -2.56 -10.69 16.10
N ALA A 68 -3.50 -10.97 15.20
CA ALA A 68 -4.52 -10.02 14.78
C ALA A 68 -5.35 -9.49 15.96
N TYR A 69 -5.74 -10.37 16.89
CA TYR A 69 -6.49 -9.99 18.08
C TYR A 69 -5.61 -9.31 19.15
N SER A 70 -4.58 -10.01 19.65
CA SER A 70 -3.86 -9.59 20.85
C SER A 70 -2.85 -8.47 20.59
N GLU A 71 -2.21 -8.44 19.41
CA GLU A 71 -1.15 -7.47 19.12
C GLU A 71 -1.64 -6.29 18.27
N MET A 72 -2.68 -6.51 17.45
CA MET A 72 -3.22 -5.47 16.57
C MET A 72 -4.58 -4.90 17.03
N GLY A 73 -5.21 -5.52 18.03
CA GLY A 73 -6.52 -5.09 18.55
C GLY A 73 -7.68 -5.29 17.57
N LEU A 74 -7.59 -6.26 16.68
CA LEU A 74 -8.67 -6.60 15.75
C LEU A 74 -9.66 -7.56 16.42
N HIS A 75 -10.96 -7.36 16.14
CA HIS A 75 -12.03 -8.14 16.77
C HIS A 75 -12.93 -8.83 15.75
N SER A 76 -13.80 -9.73 16.23
CA SER A 76 -14.92 -10.32 15.52
C SER A 76 -14.56 -10.86 14.12
N LYS A 77 -15.10 -10.27 13.06
CA LYS A 77 -14.91 -10.74 11.68
C LYS A 77 -13.44 -10.79 11.23
N SER A 78 -12.57 -9.99 11.83
CA SER A 78 -11.14 -10.03 11.51
C SER A 78 -10.48 -11.29 12.06
N VAL A 79 -10.87 -11.76 13.25
CA VAL A 79 -10.39 -13.04 13.81
C VAL A 79 -10.84 -14.20 12.94
N VAL A 80 -12.12 -14.22 12.54
CA VAL A 80 -12.67 -15.20 11.59
C VAL A 80 -11.89 -15.21 10.27
N CYS A 81 -11.69 -14.02 9.67
CA CYS A 81 -10.91 -13.91 8.43
C CYS A 81 -9.45 -14.36 8.61
N SER A 82 -8.85 -14.12 9.79
CA SER A 82 -7.49 -14.58 10.08
C SER A 82 -7.39 -16.10 10.18
N LEU A 83 -8.38 -16.77 10.76
CA LEU A 83 -8.46 -18.24 10.75
C LEU A 83 -8.63 -18.79 9.33
N LEU A 84 -9.47 -18.16 8.52
CA LEU A 84 -9.82 -18.62 7.17
C LEU A 84 -8.88 -18.12 6.06
N HIS A 85 -7.87 -17.30 6.34
CA HIS A 85 -7.15 -16.49 5.34
C HIS A 85 -6.50 -17.31 4.20
N ASN A 86 -6.15 -18.55 4.46
CA ASN A 86 -5.53 -19.43 3.48
C ASN A 86 -6.43 -20.59 3.01
N ILE A 87 -7.69 -20.68 3.52
CA ILE A 87 -8.51 -21.89 3.34
C ILE A 87 -8.83 -22.15 1.85
N VAL A 88 -9.23 -21.14 1.10
CA VAL A 88 -9.55 -21.27 -0.34
C VAL A 88 -8.30 -21.58 -1.18
N LYS A 89 -7.11 -21.20 -0.71
CA LYS A 89 -5.86 -21.41 -1.45
C LYS A 89 -5.34 -22.85 -1.32
N PHE A 90 -5.53 -23.46 -0.18
CA PHE A 90 -4.91 -24.75 0.14
C PHE A 90 -5.91 -25.89 0.33
N THR A 91 -7.21 -25.64 0.12
CA THR A 91 -8.26 -26.64 0.25
C THR A 91 -9.30 -26.50 -0.87
N ASP A 92 -10.33 -27.33 -0.85
CA ASP A 92 -11.49 -27.29 -1.75
C ASP A 92 -12.61 -26.32 -1.30
N ALA A 93 -12.39 -25.54 -0.24
CA ALA A 93 -13.35 -24.55 0.23
C ALA A 93 -13.61 -23.47 -0.82
N THR A 94 -14.88 -23.08 -0.97
CA THR A 94 -15.31 -22.06 -1.93
C THR A 94 -15.71 -20.74 -1.24
N TYR A 95 -15.69 -19.63 -1.98
CA TYR A 95 -16.17 -18.36 -1.45
C TYR A 95 -17.68 -18.36 -1.19
N GLU A 96 -18.44 -19.15 -1.93
CA GLU A 96 -19.87 -19.34 -1.77
C GLU A 96 -20.18 -20.03 -0.43
N GLU A 97 -19.44 -21.08 -0.08
CA GLU A 97 -19.54 -21.77 1.22
C GLU A 97 -19.22 -20.81 2.38
N ILE A 98 -18.17 -20.00 2.23
CA ILE A 98 -17.78 -19.02 3.23
C ILE A 98 -18.82 -17.91 3.37
N GLN A 99 -19.39 -17.45 2.26
CA GLN A 99 -20.42 -16.42 2.27
C GLN A 99 -21.69 -16.89 2.95
N GLU A 100 -22.08 -18.15 2.74
CA GLU A 100 -23.25 -18.75 3.38
C GLU A 100 -23.07 -18.90 4.90
N LYS A 101 -21.91 -19.36 5.36
CA LYS A 101 -21.62 -19.59 6.79
C LYS A 101 -21.28 -18.32 7.57
N PHE A 102 -20.49 -17.40 7.00
CA PHE A 102 -19.89 -16.24 7.71
C PHE A 102 -20.31 -14.88 7.15
N GLY A 103 -21.11 -14.86 6.09
CA GLY A 103 -21.66 -13.67 5.46
C GLY A 103 -20.76 -13.03 4.40
N GLU A 104 -21.36 -12.16 3.59
CA GLU A 104 -20.75 -11.51 2.42
C GLU A 104 -19.45 -10.77 2.77
N ARG A 105 -19.41 -10.07 3.91
CA ARG A 105 -18.24 -9.26 4.30
C ARG A 105 -16.99 -10.11 4.54
N VAL A 106 -17.11 -11.28 5.14
CA VAL A 106 -16.00 -12.22 5.35
C VAL A 106 -15.49 -12.73 3.99
N ALA A 107 -16.40 -13.15 3.11
CA ALA A 107 -16.05 -13.61 1.77
C ALA A 107 -15.31 -12.51 0.95
N LEU A 108 -15.74 -11.25 1.03
CA LEU A 108 -15.08 -10.12 0.36
C LEU A 108 -13.66 -9.87 0.88
N ILE A 109 -13.45 -9.92 2.21
CA ILE A 109 -12.11 -9.77 2.80
C ILE A 109 -11.19 -10.90 2.31
N LEU A 110 -11.67 -12.15 2.30
CA LEU A 110 -10.88 -13.29 1.84
C LEU A 110 -10.57 -13.23 0.34
N LYS A 111 -11.51 -12.74 -0.50
CA LYS A 111 -11.24 -12.45 -1.92
C LYS A 111 -10.16 -11.37 -2.08
N GLY A 112 -10.19 -10.34 -1.25
CA GLY A 112 -9.15 -9.31 -1.20
C GLY A 112 -7.79 -9.87 -0.80
N LEU A 113 -7.73 -10.72 0.23
CA LEU A 113 -6.51 -11.42 0.66
C LEU A 113 -5.94 -12.28 -0.47
N HIS A 114 -6.78 -13.08 -1.11
CA HIS A 114 -6.36 -13.93 -2.22
C HIS A 114 -5.81 -13.09 -3.39
N LYS A 115 -6.48 -11.99 -3.75
CA LYS A 115 -6.04 -11.07 -4.81
C LYS A 115 -4.62 -10.55 -4.54
N ILE A 116 -4.34 -10.13 -3.32
CA ILE A 116 -3.04 -9.59 -2.92
C ILE A 116 -1.96 -10.67 -2.84
N THR A 117 -2.28 -11.83 -2.24
CA THR A 117 -1.31 -12.92 -2.07
C THR A 117 -1.00 -13.68 -3.37
N SER A 118 -1.82 -13.51 -4.42
CA SER A 118 -1.58 -14.06 -5.76
C SER A 118 -0.77 -13.14 -6.68
N ILE A 119 -0.37 -11.94 -6.22
CA ILE A 119 0.50 -11.06 -6.99
C ILE A 119 1.86 -11.73 -7.19
N ASP A 120 2.28 -11.83 -8.45
CA ASP A 120 3.64 -12.27 -8.78
C ASP A 120 4.62 -11.08 -8.67
N TYR A 121 5.20 -10.92 -7.49
CA TYR A 121 6.10 -9.81 -7.18
C TYR A 121 7.37 -9.76 -8.06
N ASP A 122 7.79 -10.86 -8.68
CA ASP A 122 8.95 -10.88 -9.60
C ASP A 122 8.77 -9.95 -10.81
N GLN A 123 7.52 -9.62 -11.10
CA GLN A 123 7.16 -8.77 -12.23
C GLN A 123 7.16 -7.28 -11.89
N TYR A 124 7.48 -6.90 -10.65
CA TYR A 124 7.38 -5.52 -10.18
C TYR A 124 8.66 -5.05 -9.52
N ASN A 125 8.95 -3.75 -9.66
CA ASN A 125 9.93 -3.10 -8.80
C ASN A 125 9.29 -2.77 -7.45
N VAL A 126 9.38 -3.71 -6.49
CA VAL A 126 8.80 -3.61 -5.14
C VAL A 126 9.32 -2.39 -4.37
N GLN A 127 10.53 -1.91 -4.72
CA GLN A 127 11.16 -0.75 -4.07
C GLN A 127 10.55 0.58 -4.49
N SER A 128 9.76 0.62 -5.58
CA SER A 128 9.20 1.87 -6.09
C SER A 128 8.00 2.35 -5.27
N ASP A 129 7.92 3.68 -5.04
CA ASP A 129 6.76 4.30 -4.40
C ASP A 129 5.46 4.06 -5.19
N THR A 130 5.58 3.95 -6.52
CA THR A 130 4.45 3.70 -7.40
C THR A 130 3.87 2.29 -7.18
N PHE A 131 4.73 1.29 -6.95
CA PHE A 131 4.27 -0.06 -6.61
C PHE A 131 3.55 -0.08 -5.24
N ARG A 132 4.08 0.63 -4.24
CA ARG A 132 3.40 0.74 -2.94
C ARG A 132 2.02 1.38 -3.06
N LYS A 133 1.87 2.42 -3.87
CA LYS A 133 0.57 3.05 -4.16
C LYS A 133 -0.38 2.08 -4.87
N LEU A 134 0.10 1.35 -5.87
CA LEU A 134 -0.67 0.30 -6.54
C LEU A 134 -1.15 -0.74 -5.54
N PHE A 135 -0.23 -1.30 -4.74
CA PHE A 135 -0.54 -2.30 -3.73
C PHE A 135 -1.66 -1.84 -2.78
N LEU A 136 -1.53 -0.62 -2.25
CA LEU A 136 -2.54 -0.04 -1.37
C LEU A 136 -3.89 0.23 -2.07
N SER A 137 -3.86 0.61 -3.33
CA SER A 137 -5.09 0.86 -4.11
C SER A 137 -5.86 -0.42 -4.47
N MET A 138 -5.21 -1.58 -4.41
CA MET A 138 -5.84 -2.89 -4.62
C MET A 138 -6.55 -3.41 -3.37
N ILE A 139 -6.36 -2.75 -2.22
CA ILE A 139 -6.94 -3.14 -0.94
C ILE A 139 -8.24 -2.36 -0.73
N ASP A 140 -9.38 -3.05 -0.90
CA ASP A 140 -10.69 -2.46 -0.69
C ASP A 140 -11.07 -2.38 0.80
N ASP A 141 -10.50 -3.26 1.62
CA ASP A 141 -10.71 -3.32 3.07
C ASP A 141 -9.36 -3.42 3.80
N ILE A 142 -9.10 -2.49 4.73
CA ILE A 142 -7.82 -2.42 5.46
C ILE A 142 -7.54 -3.68 6.30
N ARG A 143 -8.58 -4.42 6.69
CA ARG A 143 -8.41 -5.71 7.39
C ARG A 143 -7.60 -6.70 6.57
N VAL A 144 -7.69 -6.64 5.24
CA VAL A 144 -6.83 -7.41 4.34
C VAL A 144 -5.36 -7.11 4.64
N LEU A 145 -4.99 -5.84 4.73
CA LEU A 145 -3.62 -5.43 5.00
C LEU A 145 -3.15 -5.86 6.40
N MET A 146 -4.01 -5.68 7.40
CA MET A 146 -3.70 -6.07 8.78
C MET A 146 -3.45 -7.58 8.89
N ILE A 147 -4.28 -8.40 8.23
CA ILE A 147 -4.11 -9.86 8.21
C ILE A 147 -2.84 -10.26 7.46
N ILE A 148 -2.48 -9.56 6.36
CA ILE A 148 -1.20 -9.78 5.67
C ILE A 148 -0.01 -9.48 6.58
N ILE A 149 -0.06 -8.40 7.37
CA ILE A 149 1.00 -8.07 8.33
C ILE A 149 1.09 -9.15 9.41
N ALA A 150 -0.04 -9.60 9.97
CA ALA A 150 -0.09 -10.68 10.96
C ALA A 150 0.48 -11.99 10.39
N HIS A 151 0.11 -12.35 9.17
CA HIS A 151 0.65 -13.51 8.44
C HIS A 151 2.17 -13.38 8.22
N CYS A 152 2.65 -12.21 7.80
CA CYS A 152 4.08 -11.95 7.62
C CYS A 152 4.86 -12.10 8.95
N LEU A 153 4.29 -11.58 10.06
CA LEU A 153 4.90 -11.70 11.37
C LEU A 153 4.95 -13.15 11.85
N ALA A 154 3.83 -13.90 11.71
CA ALA A 154 3.78 -15.32 12.06
C ALA A 154 4.86 -16.11 11.30
N ASN A 155 5.01 -15.88 9.99
CA ASN A 155 6.08 -16.50 9.20
C ASN A 155 7.48 -16.09 9.67
N SER A 156 7.68 -14.82 10.05
CA SER A 156 8.98 -14.32 10.52
C SER A 156 9.41 -14.92 11.86
N ARG A 157 8.47 -15.32 12.70
CA ARG A 157 8.73 -15.96 14.00
C ARG A 157 9.20 -17.41 13.87
N HIS A 158 8.99 -18.04 12.71
CA HIS A 158 9.32 -19.44 12.45
C HIS A 158 10.33 -19.61 11.31
N LEU A 159 11.24 -18.65 11.13
CA LEU A 159 12.26 -18.71 10.08
C LEU A 159 13.30 -19.81 10.29
N ASP A 160 13.57 -20.16 11.53
CA ASP A 160 14.45 -21.23 11.96
C ASP A 160 13.90 -22.63 11.65
N GLU A 161 12.57 -22.75 11.52
CA GLU A 161 11.90 -23.96 11.05
C GLU A 161 11.98 -24.11 9.51
N ILE A 162 12.44 -23.07 8.80
CA ILE A 162 12.56 -23.06 7.34
C ILE A 162 13.97 -23.56 6.96
N ASP A 163 14.30 -24.77 7.35
CA ASP A 163 15.55 -25.41 6.93
C ASP A 163 15.27 -26.51 5.90
N GLY A 164 15.49 -26.16 4.65
CA GLY A 164 15.79 -27.05 3.52
C GLY A 164 14.60 -27.79 2.88
N ASN A 165 13.93 -28.69 3.52
CA ASN A 165 12.95 -29.59 2.90
C ASN A 165 11.52 -29.31 3.35
N ILE A 166 10.60 -29.09 2.40
CA ILE A 166 9.24 -28.69 2.69
C ILE A 166 8.26 -29.69 2.14
N ILE A 167 7.38 -30.17 3.03
CA ILE A 167 6.21 -30.98 2.67
C ILE A 167 5.05 -30.01 2.50
N VAL A 168 4.49 -29.91 1.28
CA VAL A 168 3.38 -29.00 0.98
C VAL A 168 2.04 -29.60 1.39
N ASN A 169 1.84 -30.90 1.13
CA ASN A 169 0.69 -31.68 1.56
C ASN A 169 1.12 -33.10 1.96
N PRO A 170 0.35 -33.81 2.80
CA PRO A 170 0.62 -35.19 3.10
C PRO A 170 0.53 -36.08 1.83
N GLY A 171 1.66 -36.62 1.42
CA GLY A 171 1.77 -37.45 0.21
C GLY A 171 2.41 -36.73 -0.99
N ASP A 172 2.68 -35.41 -0.90
CA ASP A 172 3.45 -34.70 -1.90
C ASP A 172 4.96 -34.96 -1.74
N SER A 173 5.69 -34.74 -2.83
CA SER A 173 7.15 -34.81 -2.81
C SER A 173 7.74 -33.70 -1.94
N VAL A 174 8.84 -33.98 -1.28
CA VAL A 174 9.62 -32.99 -0.50
C VAL A 174 10.15 -31.93 -1.46
N GLU A 175 9.71 -30.69 -1.29
CA GLU A 175 10.16 -29.55 -2.08
C GLU A 175 11.13 -28.69 -1.27
N THR A 176 12.30 -28.39 -1.84
CA THR A 176 13.29 -27.52 -1.22
C THR A 176 12.89 -26.06 -1.42
N ILE A 177 12.79 -25.25 -0.35
CA ILE A 177 12.62 -23.80 -0.50
C ILE A 177 13.80 -23.27 -1.29
N SER A 178 13.54 -22.68 -2.45
CA SER A 178 14.59 -22.00 -3.17
C SER A 178 15.01 -20.77 -2.37
N LYS A 179 16.31 -20.53 -2.30
CA LYS A 179 16.91 -19.29 -1.76
C LYS A 179 16.16 -18.04 -2.26
N LYS A 180 15.72 -18.08 -3.51
CA LYS A 180 14.92 -17.04 -4.17
C LYS A 180 13.56 -16.76 -3.46
N SER A 181 12.92 -17.78 -2.88
CA SER A 181 11.65 -17.58 -2.16
C SER A 181 11.85 -16.84 -0.84
N LEU A 182 12.94 -17.11 -0.13
CA LEU A 182 13.33 -16.40 1.09
C LEU A 182 13.77 -14.96 0.77
N GLU A 183 14.60 -14.77 -0.26
CA GLU A 183 15.00 -13.45 -0.74
C GLU A 183 13.75 -12.59 -1.04
N ARG A 184 12.79 -13.14 -1.78
CA ARG A 184 11.52 -12.48 -2.09
C ARG A 184 10.70 -12.14 -0.84
N PHE A 185 10.58 -13.06 0.10
CA PHE A 185 9.87 -12.82 1.37
C PHE A 185 10.47 -11.62 2.11
N PHE A 186 11.80 -11.57 2.23
CA PHE A 186 12.48 -10.50 2.93
C PHE A 186 12.51 -9.18 2.15
N GLU A 187 12.58 -9.21 0.81
CA GLU A 187 12.41 -8.00 0.00
C GLU A 187 11.02 -7.38 0.18
N ASN A 188 9.96 -8.19 0.13
CA ASN A 188 8.60 -7.72 0.40
C ASN A 188 8.45 -7.18 1.83
N THR A 189 9.03 -7.88 2.80
CA THR A 189 9.02 -7.44 4.20
C THR A 189 9.73 -6.08 4.35
N LYS A 190 10.91 -5.93 3.77
CA LYS A 190 11.74 -4.71 3.85
C LYS A 190 11.11 -3.50 3.18
N TYR A 191 10.66 -3.65 1.93
CA TYR A 191 10.26 -2.52 1.10
C TYR A 191 8.77 -2.21 1.15
N LEU A 192 7.95 -3.16 1.59
CA LEU A 192 6.50 -3.01 1.62
C LEU A 192 5.94 -3.10 3.04
N ILE A 193 6.13 -4.22 3.73
CA ILE A 193 5.45 -4.50 5.01
C ILE A 193 5.97 -3.62 6.15
N ILE A 194 7.29 -3.53 6.36
CA ILE A 194 7.90 -2.69 7.41
C ILE A 194 7.49 -1.20 7.28
N PRO A 195 7.58 -0.55 6.10
CA PRO A 195 7.12 0.82 5.93
C PRO A 195 5.64 1.02 6.23
N ILE A 196 4.78 0.09 5.82
CA ILE A 196 3.35 0.13 6.09
C ILE A 196 3.08 -0.04 7.59
N THR A 197 3.70 -1.03 8.21
CA THR A 197 3.60 -1.30 9.67
C THR A 197 4.01 -0.07 10.50
N HIS A 198 5.07 0.63 10.08
CA HIS A 198 5.49 1.88 10.69
C HIS A 198 4.43 2.99 10.59
N ARG A 199 3.81 3.16 9.40
CA ARG A 199 2.76 4.17 9.19
C ARG A 199 1.49 3.87 9.99
N LEU A 200 1.17 2.58 10.16
CA LEU A 200 0.04 2.13 10.98
C LEU A 200 0.31 2.28 12.49
N GLY A 201 1.53 2.63 12.90
CA GLY A 201 1.90 2.76 14.30
C GLY A 201 2.08 1.42 15.03
N LEU A 202 2.20 0.31 14.32
CA LEU A 202 2.41 -1.04 14.86
C LEU A 202 3.90 -1.25 15.19
N TYR A 203 4.41 -0.48 16.15
CA TYR A 203 5.86 -0.39 16.38
C TYR A 203 6.49 -1.66 16.93
N ASN A 204 5.75 -2.48 17.70
CA ASN A 204 6.25 -3.76 18.22
C ASN A 204 6.41 -4.76 17.08
N ILE A 205 5.41 -4.88 16.22
CA ILE A 205 5.44 -5.75 15.04
C ILE A 205 6.56 -5.31 14.08
N LYS A 206 6.67 -3.99 13.84
CA LYS A 206 7.76 -3.44 13.03
C LYS A 206 9.13 -3.88 13.57
N LYS A 207 9.32 -3.78 14.89
CA LYS A 207 10.58 -4.16 15.54
C LYS A 207 10.92 -5.63 15.31
N GLU A 208 9.96 -6.54 15.49
CA GLU A 208 10.18 -7.97 15.27
C GLU A 208 10.50 -8.29 13.81
N LEU A 209 9.78 -7.66 12.86
CA LEU A 209 10.06 -7.81 11.42
C LEU A 209 11.46 -7.28 11.04
N GLU A 210 11.89 -6.15 11.62
CA GLU A 210 13.23 -5.62 11.42
C GLU A 210 14.31 -6.54 12.03
N GLU A 211 14.05 -7.18 13.17
CA GLU A 211 14.97 -8.16 13.77
C GLU A 211 15.09 -9.42 12.91
N ALA A 212 13.99 -9.98 12.44
CA ALA A 212 13.99 -11.11 11.53
C ALA A 212 14.74 -10.81 10.22
N LEU A 213 14.51 -9.62 9.65
CA LEU A 213 15.22 -9.15 8.46
C LEU A 213 16.73 -9.03 8.71
N MET A 214 17.13 -8.47 9.85
CA MET A 214 18.54 -8.32 10.19
C MET A 214 19.24 -9.67 10.43
N ILE A 215 18.56 -10.63 11.05
CA ILE A 215 19.09 -12.01 11.21
C ILE A 215 19.34 -12.64 9.84
N TYR A 216 18.47 -12.38 8.87
CA TYR A 216 18.64 -12.89 7.51
C TYR A 216 19.74 -12.16 6.73
N GLU A 217 19.74 -10.82 6.71
CA GLU A 217 20.67 -10.01 5.90
C GLU A 217 22.08 -9.90 6.52
N ASN A 218 22.16 -9.77 7.85
CA ASN A 218 23.40 -9.48 8.59
C ASN A 218 23.51 -10.32 9.87
N PRO A 219 23.52 -11.67 9.78
CA PRO A 219 23.48 -12.55 10.96
C PRO A 219 24.69 -12.34 11.88
N LYS A 220 25.88 -12.15 11.31
CA LYS A 220 27.10 -11.95 12.08
C LYS A 220 27.02 -10.72 12.99
N GLU A 221 26.65 -9.58 12.42
CA GLU A 221 26.51 -8.31 13.12
C GLU A 221 25.38 -8.37 14.15
N TYR A 222 24.28 -9.07 13.82
CA TYR A 222 23.19 -9.29 14.77
C TYR A 222 23.66 -10.01 16.03
N TYR A 223 24.34 -11.15 15.87
CA TYR A 223 24.80 -11.94 17.01
C TYR A 223 25.96 -11.27 17.77
N GLU A 224 26.85 -10.54 17.10
CA GLU A 224 27.89 -9.74 17.77
C GLU A 224 27.28 -8.66 18.68
N ILE A 225 26.28 -7.91 18.19
CA ILE A 225 25.58 -6.88 19.00
C ILE A 225 24.80 -7.55 20.13
N LYS A 226 24.12 -8.67 19.86
CA LYS A 226 23.35 -9.42 20.85
C LYS A 226 24.24 -9.89 22.01
N ASN A 227 25.41 -10.45 21.69
CA ASN A 227 26.37 -10.90 22.70
C ASN A 227 26.88 -9.73 23.54
N LYS A 228 27.28 -8.61 22.94
CA LYS A 228 27.74 -7.41 23.66
C LYS A 228 26.65 -6.84 24.59
N ILE A 229 25.38 -6.85 24.18
CA ILE A 229 24.26 -6.46 25.05
C ILE A 229 24.16 -7.42 26.23
N THR A 230 24.27 -8.73 25.99
CA THR A 230 24.16 -9.77 27.02
C THR A 230 25.31 -9.69 28.02
N GLU A 231 26.55 -9.55 27.56
CA GLU A 231 27.74 -9.41 28.39
C GLU A 231 27.73 -8.16 29.28
N SER A 232 27.13 -7.07 28.78
CA SER A 232 27.03 -5.81 29.52
C SER A 232 25.78 -5.69 30.38
N LYS A 233 24.88 -6.68 30.36
CA LYS A 233 23.54 -6.62 30.97
C LYS A 233 23.56 -6.26 32.45
N VAL A 234 24.39 -6.92 33.25
CA VAL A 234 24.46 -6.65 34.71
C VAL A 234 24.84 -5.19 34.99
N LYS A 235 25.92 -4.71 34.31
CA LYS A 235 26.34 -3.30 34.45
C LYS A 235 25.28 -2.32 34.00
N GLN A 236 24.52 -2.67 32.98
CA GLN A 236 23.40 -1.86 32.49
C GLN A 236 22.27 -1.82 33.50
N GLU A 237 21.92 -2.95 34.11
CA GLU A 237 20.88 -3.05 35.15
C GLU A 237 21.24 -2.22 36.39
N GLU A 238 22.47 -2.32 36.88
CA GLU A 238 22.96 -1.50 37.99
C GLU A 238 22.91 0.00 37.67
N MET A 239 23.44 0.41 36.54
CA MET A 239 23.42 1.80 36.08
C MET A 239 21.98 2.34 35.96
N MET A 240 21.07 1.53 35.42
CA MET A 240 19.67 1.92 35.27
C MET A 240 18.92 1.96 36.60
N ALA A 241 19.24 1.08 37.54
CA ALA A 241 18.69 1.14 38.91
C ALA A 241 19.07 2.47 39.58
N ASP A 242 20.34 2.86 39.52
CA ASP A 242 20.82 4.14 40.05
C ASP A 242 20.17 5.36 39.37
N PHE A 243 20.02 5.30 38.03
CA PHE A 243 19.35 6.35 37.26
C PHE A 243 17.86 6.49 37.63
N LEU A 244 17.17 5.38 37.82
CA LEU A 244 15.72 5.37 38.06
C LEU A 244 15.32 5.71 39.50
N LEU A 245 16.21 5.47 40.47
CA LEU A 245 15.90 5.67 41.90
C LEU A 245 15.47 7.12 42.23
N PRO A 246 16.21 8.18 41.82
CA PRO A 246 15.78 9.57 42.08
C PRO A 246 14.44 9.92 41.41
N ILE A 247 14.18 9.38 40.23
CA ILE A 247 12.92 9.60 39.51
C ILE A 247 11.74 8.98 40.31
N ARG A 248 11.90 7.73 40.79
CA ARG A 248 10.88 7.05 41.60
C ARG A 248 10.59 7.81 42.88
N MET A 249 11.63 8.28 43.55
CA MET A 249 11.48 9.08 44.78
C MET A 249 10.74 10.40 44.51
N GLY A 250 11.11 11.11 43.45
CA GLY A 250 10.46 12.37 43.10
C GLY A 250 8.99 12.20 42.67
N LEU A 251 8.64 11.15 41.96
CA LEU A 251 7.26 10.80 41.60
C LEU A 251 6.44 10.50 42.86
N SER A 252 6.99 9.71 43.79
CA SER A 252 6.34 9.38 45.06
C SER A 252 6.11 10.62 45.95
N GLN A 253 7.10 11.53 46.02
CA GLN A 253 6.98 12.79 46.76
C GLN A 253 5.89 13.72 46.20
N GLN A 254 5.67 13.69 44.89
CA GLN A 254 4.63 14.47 44.23
C GLN A 254 3.26 13.76 44.21
N GLY A 255 3.16 12.55 44.79
CA GLY A 255 1.92 11.77 44.80
C GLY A 255 1.52 11.26 43.38
N ILE A 256 2.47 11.14 42.47
CA ILE A 256 2.22 10.66 41.12
C ILE A 256 2.43 9.15 41.05
N GLU A 257 1.35 8.41 40.81
CA GLU A 257 1.43 6.97 40.53
C GLU A 257 1.88 6.72 39.12
N ALA A 258 3.00 5.99 38.93
CA ALA A 258 3.52 5.69 37.61
C ALA A 258 4.28 4.35 37.59
N THR A 259 4.15 3.64 36.47
CA THR A 259 5.00 2.49 36.16
C THR A 259 6.20 2.96 35.35
N ILE A 260 7.40 2.60 35.79
CA ILE A 260 8.64 2.89 35.04
C ILE A 260 9.17 1.60 34.45
N LYS A 261 9.26 1.55 33.12
CA LYS A 261 9.88 0.46 32.36
C LYS A 261 11.12 1.01 31.66
N TRP A 262 12.14 0.20 31.51
CA TRP A 262 13.30 0.53 30.68
C TRP A 262 13.68 -0.62 29.78
N ARG A 263 14.31 -0.32 28.67
CA ARG A 263 14.80 -1.33 27.73
C ARG A 263 16.01 -0.82 26.97
N THR A 264 16.85 -1.72 26.49
CA THR A 264 17.81 -1.45 25.44
C THR A 264 17.08 -1.28 24.11
N LYS A 265 17.55 -0.40 23.23
CA LYS A 265 16.99 -0.27 21.88
C LYS A 265 17.18 -1.57 21.10
N SER A 266 16.34 -1.81 20.10
CA SER A 266 16.41 -3.00 19.26
C SER A 266 17.75 -3.09 18.53
N ILE A 267 18.23 -4.30 18.32
CA ILE A 267 19.52 -4.58 17.65
C ILE A 267 19.56 -3.91 16.25
N PRO A 268 18.51 -3.98 15.41
CA PRO A 268 18.50 -3.25 14.14
C PRO A 268 18.64 -1.73 14.30
N SER A 269 18.01 -1.14 15.33
CA SER A 269 18.14 0.30 15.59
C SER A 269 19.55 0.69 16.04
N ILE A 270 20.22 -0.16 16.81
CA ILE A 270 21.62 0.02 17.21
C ILE A 270 22.52 -0.09 15.98
N PHE A 271 22.36 -1.13 15.17
CA PHE A 271 23.11 -1.35 13.94
C PHE A 271 22.97 -0.19 12.95
N ALA A 272 21.75 0.27 12.71
CA ALA A 272 21.49 1.43 11.85
C ALA A 272 22.24 2.69 12.33
N LYS A 273 22.31 2.91 13.65
CA LYS A 273 23.08 4.03 14.24
C LYS A 273 24.59 3.84 14.11
N MET A 274 25.09 2.62 14.33
CA MET A 274 26.52 2.30 14.11
C MET A 274 26.91 2.62 12.67
N GLN A 275 26.10 2.23 11.69
CA GLN A 275 26.34 2.51 10.28
C GLN A 275 26.26 4.01 9.96
N ALA A 276 25.19 4.69 10.40
CA ALA A 276 24.97 6.11 10.11
C ALA A 276 26.02 7.04 10.74
N GLN A 277 26.57 6.66 11.90
CA GLN A 277 27.58 7.44 12.63
C GLN A 277 29.01 6.98 12.38
N GLY A 278 29.21 5.82 11.75
CA GLY A 278 30.53 5.23 11.54
C GLY A 278 31.24 4.88 12.85
N VAL A 279 30.50 4.47 13.90
CA VAL A 279 31.07 4.21 15.24
C VAL A 279 30.84 2.76 15.68
N PRO A 280 31.72 2.19 16.52
CA PRO A 280 31.49 0.89 17.11
C PRO A 280 30.40 0.93 18.17
N PHE A 281 29.88 -0.25 18.56
CA PHE A 281 28.77 -0.42 19.51
C PHE A 281 28.96 0.40 20.80
N GLU A 282 30.16 0.43 21.37
CA GLU A 282 30.49 1.11 22.63
C GLU A 282 30.38 2.64 22.57
N LYS A 283 30.35 3.21 21.37
CA LYS A 283 30.22 4.65 21.12
C LYS A 283 28.84 5.07 20.59
N VAL A 284 27.90 4.13 20.50
CA VAL A 284 26.55 4.44 20.08
C VAL A 284 25.82 5.22 21.17
N TYR A 285 25.32 6.39 20.82
CA TYR A 285 24.47 7.20 21.71
C TYR A 285 23.04 6.66 21.76
N ASP A 286 22.33 6.89 22.90
CA ASP A 286 20.90 6.50 23.09
C ASP A 286 20.66 4.97 23.04
N LEU A 287 21.47 4.19 23.70
CA LEU A 287 21.25 2.74 23.82
C LEU A 287 20.05 2.39 24.66
N PHE A 288 19.68 3.26 25.61
CA PHE A 288 18.64 3.02 26.60
C PHE A 288 17.42 3.93 26.38
N ALA A 289 16.25 3.34 26.53
CA ALA A 289 14.98 4.04 26.58
C ALA A 289 14.27 3.71 27.88
N VAL A 290 13.90 4.75 28.61
CA VAL A 290 13.07 4.69 29.83
C VAL A 290 11.67 5.16 29.44
N ARG A 291 10.66 4.46 29.94
CA ARG A 291 9.26 4.81 29.75
C ARG A 291 8.62 5.02 31.11
N ILE A 292 8.05 6.19 31.31
CA ILE A 292 7.27 6.54 32.51
C ILE A 292 5.81 6.59 32.11
N ILE A 293 4.99 5.69 32.66
CA ILE A 293 3.56 5.56 32.38
C ILE A 293 2.80 6.05 33.60
N ILE A 294 2.11 7.16 33.46
CA ILE A 294 1.33 7.81 34.53
C ILE A 294 -0.03 7.14 34.61
N HIS A 295 -0.39 6.69 35.84
CA HIS A 295 -1.66 6.06 36.13
C HIS A 295 -2.72 7.10 36.55
N ASN A 296 -3.97 6.73 36.39
CA ASN A 296 -5.14 7.50 36.91
C ASN A 296 -5.21 8.98 36.43
N SER A 297 -4.51 9.36 35.35
CA SER A 297 -4.59 10.71 34.80
C SER A 297 -5.94 10.96 34.15
N LYS A 298 -6.61 12.06 34.51
CA LYS A 298 -7.88 12.45 33.88
C LYS A 298 -7.61 12.99 32.48
N PRO A 299 -8.47 12.71 31.46
CA PRO A 299 -8.26 13.16 30.09
C PRO A 299 -7.95 14.66 29.96
N SER A 300 -8.57 15.51 30.80
CA SER A 300 -8.34 16.97 30.82
C SER A 300 -6.99 17.38 31.42
N LYS A 301 -6.27 16.48 32.11
CA LYS A 301 -5.00 16.75 32.79
C LYS A 301 -3.81 16.01 32.17
N GLU A 302 -4.03 15.08 31.28
CA GLU A 302 -2.97 14.22 30.72
C GLU A 302 -1.75 15.01 30.22
N ILE A 303 -1.97 16.11 29.49
CA ILE A 303 -0.89 16.99 29.01
C ILE A 303 -0.12 17.59 30.19
N ALA A 304 -0.83 18.17 31.19
CA ALA A 304 -0.22 18.82 32.32
C ALA A 304 0.57 17.82 33.18
N ASP A 305 0.03 16.63 33.39
CA ASP A 305 0.69 15.57 34.16
C ASP A 305 1.98 15.10 33.50
N CYS A 306 1.97 14.91 32.17
CA CYS A 306 3.18 14.56 31.40
C CYS A 306 4.25 15.66 31.48
N TRP A 307 3.87 16.94 31.34
CA TRP A 307 4.81 18.04 31.50
C TRP A 307 5.33 18.20 32.92
N GLY A 308 4.52 17.89 33.95
CA GLY A 308 4.95 17.82 35.34
C GLY A 308 6.03 16.78 35.58
N VAL A 309 5.85 15.59 35.04
CA VAL A 309 6.88 14.52 35.07
C VAL A 309 8.13 14.91 34.28
N TYR A 310 7.99 15.58 33.14
CA TYR A 310 9.15 16.13 32.42
C TYR A 310 9.92 17.14 33.28
N ALA A 311 9.25 18.05 33.95
CA ALA A 311 9.89 19.04 34.84
C ALA A 311 10.68 18.35 35.95
N LEU A 312 10.12 17.27 36.57
CA LEU A 312 10.82 16.45 37.54
C LEU A 312 12.11 15.83 36.94
N VAL A 313 12.00 15.17 35.79
CA VAL A 313 13.18 14.55 35.14
C VAL A 313 14.22 15.61 34.80
N ALA A 314 13.81 16.77 34.28
CA ALA A 314 14.72 17.86 33.91
C ALA A 314 15.38 18.53 35.14
N SER A 315 14.74 18.49 36.33
CA SER A 315 15.35 18.95 37.57
C SER A 315 16.43 18.00 38.11
N LEU A 316 16.32 16.70 37.82
CA LEU A 316 17.26 15.68 38.26
C LEU A 316 18.43 15.51 37.32
N TYR A 317 18.18 15.63 36.02
CA TYR A 317 19.14 15.35 34.95
C TYR A 317 19.11 16.44 33.88
N LYS A 318 20.28 16.84 33.38
CA LYS A 318 20.39 17.85 32.33
C LYS A 318 19.80 17.34 31.01
N PRO A 319 18.70 17.95 30.51
CA PRO A 319 18.13 17.54 29.23
C PRO A 319 18.93 18.10 28.05
N GLU A 320 18.91 17.37 26.93
CA GLU A 320 19.40 17.83 25.63
C GLU A 320 18.26 18.54 24.88
N GLU A 321 18.28 19.87 24.86
CA GLU A 321 17.19 20.72 24.37
C GLU A 321 16.79 20.39 22.91
N LYS A 322 17.76 20.11 22.04
CA LYS A 322 17.51 19.79 20.63
C LYS A 322 16.81 18.44 20.43
N ARG A 323 16.70 17.63 21.48
CA ARG A 323 16.10 16.28 21.46
C ARG A 323 14.75 16.18 22.16
N LEU A 324 14.20 17.30 22.62
CA LEU A 324 12.82 17.33 23.10
C LEU A 324 11.85 17.14 21.91
N ARG A 325 10.91 16.20 22.04
CA ARG A 325 9.86 15.91 21.06
C ARG A 325 8.52 15.91 21.76
N ASP A 326 7.69 16.87 21.42
CA ASP A 326 6.33 17.02 21.93
C ASP A 326 5.32 16.41 20.95
N TRP A 327 5.02 15.15 21.16
CA TRP A 327 3.96 14.45 20.44
C TRP A 327 2.69 14.30 21.30
N ILE A 328 2.59 15.02 22.43
CA ILE A 328 1.36 15.10 23.22
C ILE A 328 0.49 16.25 22.72
N THR A 329 1.11 17.44 22.53
CA THR A 329 0.41 18.63 22.01
C THR A 329 0.12 18.47 20.51
N LYS A 330 1.01 17.80 19.77
CA LYS A 330 0.86 17.50 18.34
C LYS A 330 1.09 16.00 18.10
N PRO A 331 0.05 15.16 18.26
CA PRO A 331 0.15 13.73 18.00
C PRO A 331 0.62 13.41 16.59
N LYS A 332 1.31 12.28 16.42
CA LYS A 332 1.66 11.79 15.09
C LYS A 332 0.42 11.35 14.32
N ALA A 333 0.51 11.29 13.00
CA ALA A 333 -0.57 10.82 12.13
C ALA A 333 -1.10 9.42 12.50
N SER A 334 -0.25 8.56 13.08
CA SER A 334 -0.62 7.25 13.61
C SER A 334 -1.41 7.30 14.92
N GLY A 335 -1.71 8.47 15.46
CA GLY A 335 -2.32 8.64 16.80
C GLY A 335 -1.33 8.44 17.96
N TYR A 336 -0.03 8.33 17.67
CA TYR A 336 1.00 8.18 18.71
C TYR A 336 1.17 9.46 19.50
N GLU A 337 1.00 9.37 20.83
CA GLU A 337 1.15 10.44 21.79
C GLU A 337 2.24 10.08 22.83
N SER A 338 3.24 10.95 23.00
CA SER A 338 4.28 10.79 24.03
C SER A 338 5.15 12.03 24.10
N LEU A 339 5.61 12.42 25.26
CA LEU A 339 6.65 13.43 25.44
C LEU A 339 8.01 12.73 25.54
N HIS A 340 8.93 13.04 24.62
CA HIS A 340 10.27 12.44 24.62
C HIS A 340 11.30 13.49 24.97
N THR A 341 12.19 13.13 25.86
CA THR A 341 13.41 13.89 26.16
C THR A 341 14.62 12.96 26.18
N THR A 342 15.78 13.50 25.99
CA THR A 342 17.06 12.77 26.15
C THR A 342 17.84 13.48 27.24
N VAL A 343 18.30 12.75 28.23
CA VAL A 343 19.10 13.28 29.33
C VAL A 343 20.48 12.62 29.36
N HIS A 344 21.44 13.32 29.92
CA HIS A 344 22.79 12.82 30.05
C HIS A 344 23.04 12.28 31.47
N TYR A 345 23.48 11.02 31.58
CA TYR A 345 23.82 10.34 32.82
C TYR A 345 25.06 9.45 32.66
N ASN A 346 26.07 9.61 33.52
CA ASN A 346 27.29 8.80 33.50
C ASN A 346 27.92 8.61 32.11
N LYS A 347 28.05 9.71 31.33
CA LYS A 347 28.59 9.71 29.94
C LYS A 347 27.72 8.97 28.92
N VAL A 348 26.51 8.59 29.28
CA VAL A 348 25.53 7.92 28.40
C VAL A 348 24.31 8.82 28.21
N TYR A 349 23.73 8.79 27.02
CA TYR A 349 22.46 9.43 26.76
C TYR A 349 21.32 8.44 27.01
N VAL A 350 20.35 8.84 27.84
CA VAL A 350 19.15 8.07 28.15
C VAL A 350 17.93 8.79 27.57
N GLU A 351 17.21 8.13 26.67
CA GLU A 351 15.92 8.63 26.18
C GLU A 351 14.82 8.34 27.20
N VAL A 352 14.10 9.38 27.63
CA VAL A 352 12.95 9.25 28.55
C VAL A 352 11.67 9.57 27.79
N GLN A 353 10.75 8.61 27.77
CA GLN A 353 9.43 8.69 27.14
C GLN A 353 8.38 8.79 28.25
N ILE A 354 7.59 9.85 28.24
CA ILE A 354 6.58 10.14 29.25
C ILE A 354 5.22 10.10 28.58
N ARG A 355 4.28 9.34 29.16
CA ARG A 355 2.93 9.17 28.64
C ARG A 355 1.97 8.67 29.71
N THR A 356 0.66 8.79 29.48
CA THR A 356 -0.38 8.19 30.34
C THR A 356 -0.66 6.75 29.92
N GLU A 357 -1.46 6.01 30.72
CA GLU A 357 -1.88 4.64 30.39
C GLU A 357 -2.61 4.57 29.04
N ARG A 358 -3.51 5.54 28.77
CA ARG A 358 -4.20 5.63 27.49
C ARG A 358 -3.23 5.79 26.33
N MET A 359 -2.27 6.71 26.46
CA MET A 359 -1.23 6.96 25.46
C MET A 359 -0.33 5.73 25.26
N ASP A 360 0.01 5.02 26.34
CA ASP A 360 0.80 3.78 26.27
C ASP A 360 0.03 2.66 25.57
N TYR A 361 -1.25 2.51 25.87
CA TYR A 361 -2.10 1.54 25.19
C TYR A 361 -2.16 1.78 23.69
N ILE A 362 -2.36 3.04 23.26
CA ILE A 362 -2.35 3.42 21.84
C ILE A 362 -0.99 3.17 21.19
N ALA A 363 0.10 3.47 21.90
CA ALA A 363 1.46 3.27 21.39
C ALA A 363 1.84 1.79 21.25
N GLU A 364 1.30 0.90 22.08
CA GLU A 364 1.57 -0.54 22.05
C GLU A 364 0.72 -1.28 21.01
N LYS A 365 -0.57 -0.92 20.89
CA LYS A 365 -1.54 -1.59 20.01
C LYS A 365 -1.66 -0.94 18.62
N GLY A 366 -1.06 0.26 18.45
CA GLY A 366 -1.20 1.05 17.23
C GLY A 366 -2.52 1.80 17.11
N GLY A 367 -2.70 2.53 16.03
CA GLY A 367 -3.89 3.36 15.78
C GLY A 367 -5.22 2.60 15.78
N ALA A 368 -5.20 1.31 15.49
CA ALA A 368 -6.39 0.44 15.52
C ALA A 368 -7.08 0.40 16.89
N SER A 369 -6.29 0.38 17.97
CA SER A 369 -6.81 0.31 19.33
C SER A 369 -7.40 1.62 19.86
N HIS A 370 -6.94 2.77 19.33
CA HIS A 370 -7.49 4.08 19.67
C HIS A 370 -8.99 4.19 19.35
N TRP A 371 -9.42 3.55 18.26
CA TRP A 371 -10.80 3.59 17.80
C TRP A 371 -11.67 2.54 18.49
N SER A 372 -11.11 1.40 18.86
CA SER A 372 -11.79 0.41 19.70
C SER A 372 -12.16 1.01 21.08
N TYR A 373 -11.29 1.84 21.65
CA TYR A 373 -11.54 2.52 22.92
C TYR A 373 -12.61 3.64 22.83
N LYS A 374 -12.68 4.36 21.68
CA LYS A 374 -13.72 5.38 21.44
C LYS A 374 -15.07 4.80 20.99
N ALA A 375 -15.11 3.58 20.46
CA ALA A 375 -16.28 2.97 19.83
C ALA A 375 -17.25 2.29 20.81
N SER A 376 -17.17 2.53 22.12
CA SER A 376 -18.13 2.03 23.10
C SER A 376 -19.56 2.57 22.93
N GLY A 377 -19.84 3.38 21.89
CA GLY A 377 -21.14 4.04 21.66
C GLY A 377 -21.87 3.72 20.33
N ASP A 378 -21.20 3.45 19.20
CA ASP A 378 -21.87 3.04 17.94
C ASP A 378 -20.86 2.39 16.98
N LYS A 379 -20.89 1.05 16.95
CA LYS A 379 -19.75 0.23 16.51
C LYS A 379 -19.51 0.13 14.99
N SER A 380 -20.46 0.50 14.14
CA SER A 380 -20.31 0.25 12.68
C SER A 380 -19.79 1.45 11.89
N GLN A 381 -20.22 2.66 12.21
CA GLN A 381 -19.77 3.87 11.49
C GLN A 381 -18.33 4.27 11.81
N THR A 382 -17.88 4.04 13.03
CA THR A 382 -16.53 4.40 13.49
C THR A 382 -15.41 3.56 12.86
N VAL A 383 -15.65 2.28 12.59
CA VAL A 383 -14.65 1.40 11.96
C VAL A 383 -14.41 1.80 10.49
N ASP A 384 -15.45 2.08 9.73
CA ASP A 384 -15.33 2.46 8.32
C ASP A 384 -14.70 3.88 8.17
N GLU A 385 -14.96 4.80 9.09
CA GLU A 385 -14.29 6.11 9.13
C GLU A 385 -12.78 5.97 9.42
N TRP A 386 -12.43 5.13 10.37
CA TRP A 386 -11.05 4.82 10.68
C TRP A 386 -10.32 4.14 9.52
N LEU A 387 -10.95 3.17 8.86
CA LEU A 387 -10.42 2.49 7.68
C LEU A 387 -10.12 3.50 6.55
N ASN A 388 -11.02 4.48 6.34
CA ASN A 388 -10.81 5.55 5.37
C ASN A 388 -9.66 6.50 5.76
N GLN A 389 -9.51 6.82 7.06
CA GLN A 389 -8.40 7.66 7.53
C GLN A 389 -7.04 6.97 7.34
N ILE A 390 -6.95 5.67 7.66
CA ILE A 390 -5.73 4.89 7.41
C ILE A 390 -5.40 4.85 5.92
N ARG A 391 -6.40 4.65 5.05
CA ARG A 391 -6.18 4.71 3.61
C ARG A 391 -5.58 6.06 3.20
N ASN A 392 -6.11 7.16 3.69
CA ASN A 392 -5.58 8.50 3.43
C ASN A 392 -4.12 8.66 3.93
N ILE A 393 -3.81 8.16 5.15
CA ILE A 393 -2.45 8.18 5.71
C ILE A 393 -1.47 7.35 4.85
N LEU A 394 -1.93 6.22 4.29
CA LEU A 394 -1.11 5.35 3.46
C LEU A 394 -0.92 5.90 2.04
N GLU A 395 -1.92 6.62 1.50
CA GLU A 395 -1.88 7.22 0.17
C GLU A 395 -1.06 8.52 0.12
N ASP A 396 -1.01 9.27 1.22
CA ASP A 396 -0.27 10.53 1.28
C ASP A 396 1.22 10.32 1.59
N VAL A 397 2.01 10.18 0.53
CA VAL A 397 3.47 9.90 0.61
C VAL A 397 4.26 11.09 1.18
N ASN A 398 3.70 12.31 1.17
CA ASN A 398 4.41 13.54 1.53
C ASN A 398 4.03 14.10 2.92
N SER A 399 3.03 13.56 3.60
CA SER A 399 2.63 14.05 4.91
C SER A 399 3.49 13.44 6.02
N VAL A 400 4.55 14.13 6.38
CA VAL A 400 5.32 13.83 7.59
C VAL A 400 4.53 14.20 8.85
N ASP A 401 3.48 15.05 8.73
CA ASP A 401 2.71 15.62 9.84
C ASP A 401 1.21 15.76 9.51
N PHE A 402 0.49 14.65 9.35
CA PHE A 402 -0.98 14.71 9.28
C PHE A 402 -1.60 14.43 10.64
N ASN A 403 -2.37 15.42 11.17
CA ASN A 403 -3.13 15.27 12.41
C ASN A 403 -4.57 14.81 12.08
N PRO A 404 -4.99 13.59 12.47
CA PRO A 404 -6.35 13.09 12.21
C PRO A 404 -7.45 13.89 12.92
N LEU A 405 -7.09 14.78 13.87
CA LEU A 405 -8.03 15.55 14.69
C LEU A 405 -8.42 16.92 14.09
N ASP A 406 -7.77 17.37 13.03
CA ASP A 406 -8.21 18.56 12.31
C ASP A 406 -9.47 18.18 11.51
N GLY A 407 -10.62 18.43 12.10
CA GLY A 407 -11.98 18.11 11.64
C GLY A 407 -12.40 18.75 10.30
N LYS A 408 -11.49 18.87 9.35
CA LYS A 408 -11.82 19.10 7.94
C LYS A 408 -12.38 17.80 7.39
N LYS A 409 -13.71 17.80 7.19
CA LYS A 409 -14.46 16.75 6.49
C LYS A 409 -13.58 16.22 5.35
N ALA A 410 -13.11 14.98 5.49
CA ALA A 410 -12.54 14.26 4.39
C ALA A 410 -13.60 14.26 3.28
N GLN A 411 -13.36 14.99 2.20
CA GLN A 411 -14.16 14.86 1.00
C GLN A 411 -14.11 13.38 0.64
N LYS A 412 -15.29 12.79 0.42
CA LYS A 412 -15.44 11.47 -0.18
C LYS A 412 -14.77 11.50 -1.56
N GLY A 413 -13.44 11.35 -1.59
CA GLY A 413 -12.71 11.06 -2.80
C GLY A 413 -12.92 9.59 -3.11
N LYS A 414 -13.87 9.27 -4.02
CA LYS A 414 -13.74 8.07 -4.85
C LYS A 414 -12.31 8.07 -5.36
N ALA A 415 -11.64 6.92 -5.38
CA ALA A 415 -10.34 6.79 -6.00
C ALA A 415 -10.50 7.17 -7.49
N ASP A 416 -10.22 8.45 -7.83
CA ASP A 416 -10.37 8.97 -9.20
C ASP A 416 -9.26 8.47 -10.14
N LYS A 417 -8.44 7.50 -9.69
CA LYS A 417 -7.23 7.05 -10.37
C LYS A 417 -7.12 5.52 -10.36
N ILE A 418 -6.59 4.99 -11.45
CA ILE A 418 -6.21 3.59 -11.61
C ILE A 418 -4.71 3.47 -11.87
N TYR A 419 -4.14 2.34 -11.51
CA TYR A 419 -2.73 2.02 -11.73
C TYR A 419 -2.62 0.84 -12.69
N ILE A 420 -1.92 1.05 -13.81
CA ILE A 420 -1.76 0.10 -14.90
C ILE A 420 -0.29 -0.32 -14.97
N ILE A 421 -0.07 -1.59 -15.26
CA ILE A 421 1.23 -2.23 -15.23
C ILE A 421 1.71 -2.48 -16.65
N THR A 422 2.93 -2.02 -16.98
CA THR A 422 3.57 -2.34 -18.25
C THR A 422 4.13 -3.78 -18.26
N PRO A 423 4.45 -4.37 -19.41
CA PRO A 423 5.11 -5.68 -19.48
C PRO A 423 6.44 -5.74 -18.72
N GLN A 424 7.15 -4.60 -18.58
CA GLN A 424 8.41 -4.46 -17.88
C GLN A 424 8.23 -4.27 -16.35
N GLY A 425 6.98 -4.32 -15.85
CA GLY A 425 6.69 -4.14 -14.42
C GLY A 425 6.66 -2.68 -13.95
N GLU A 426 6.73 -1.69 -14.85
CA GLU A 426 6.53 -0.29 -14.49
C GLU A 426 5.04 -0.02 -14.26
N VAL A 427 4.74 0.74 -13.22
CA VAL A 427 3.38 1.15 -12.91
C VAL A 427 3.13 2.58 -13.39
N LYS A 428 2.06 2.77 -14.19
CA LYS A 428 1.60 4.08 -14.68
C LYS A 428 0.24 4.41 -14.07
N GLN A 429 0.05 5.66 -13.69
CA GLN A 429 -1.18 6.15 -13.09
C GLN A 429 -2.05 6.84 -14.15
N LEU A 430 -3.34 6.49 -14.19
CA LEU A 430 -4.35 7.07 -15.08
C LEU A 430 -5.61 7.46 -14.30
N PRO A 431 -6.44 8.38 -14.81
CA PRO A 431 -7.78 8.62 -14.26
C PRO A 431 -8.67 7.38 -14.36
N LEU A 432 -9.59 7.23 -13.41
CA LEU A 432 -10.62 6.18 -13.46
C LEU A 432 -11.45 6.32 -14.76
N GLY A 433 -11.74 5.20 -15.41
CA GLY A 433 -12.44 5.14 -16.69
C GLY A 433 -11.54 5.30 -17.91
N SER A 434 -10.22 5.41 -17.74
CA SER A 434 -9.26 5.43 -18.86
C SER A 434 -9.27 4.12 -19.64
N THR A 435 -9.07 4.24 -20.96
CA THR A 435 -9.07 3.11 -21.90
C THR A 435 -7.66 2.66 -22.25
N ILE A 436 -7.55 1.56 -23.00
CA ILE A 436 -6.28 1.10 -23.60
C ILE A 436 -5.65 2.21 -24.44
N LEU A 437 -6.46 2.98 -25.15
CA LEU A 437 -5.97 4.07 -25.99
C LEU A 437 -5.39 5.22 -25.15
N ASP A 438 -6.02 5.58 -24.01
CA ASP A 438 -5.45 6.53 -23.05
C ASP A 438 -4.08 6.08 -22.56
N PHE A 439 -3.97 4.80 -22.19
CA PHE A 439 -2.72 4.22 -21.72
C PHE A 439 -1.64 4.21 -22.81
N ALA A 440 -2.00 3.90 -24.05
CA ALA A 440 -1.06 3.93 -25.17
C ALA A 440 -0.46 5.33 -25.40
N PHE A 441 -1.30 6.40 -25.31
CA PHE A 441 -0.83 7.79 -25.40
C PHE A 441 -0.05 8.22 -24.14
N GLU A 442 -0.30 7.59 -22.99
CA GLU A 442 0.48 7.86 -21.78
C GLU A 442 1.90 7.30 -21.89
N ILE A 443 2.08 6.14 -22.52
CA ILE A 443 3.41 5.55 -22.78
C ILE A 443 4.21 6.45 -23.73
N HIS A 444 3.69 6.66 -24.95
CA HIS A 444 4.33 7.51 -25.95
C HIS A 444 3.36 7.90 -27.07
N THR A 445 3.53 9.08 -27.65
CA THR A 445 2.64 9.57 -28.72
C THR A 445 2.63 8.63 -29.93
N SER A 446 3.78 8.06 -30.34
CA SER A 446 3.84 7.11 -31.47
C SER A 446 3.17 5.77 -31.15
N VAL A 447 3.24 5.30 -29.89
CA VAL A 447 2.54 4.09 -29.45
C VAL A 447 1.04 4.32 -29.49
N GLY A 448 0.57 5.46 -28.99
CA GLY A 448 -0.84 5.85 -29.02
C GLY A 448 -1.38 5.97 -30.44
N SER A 449 -0.67 6.67 -31.32
CA SER A 449 -1.12 6.88 -32.72
C SER A 449 -1.18 5.59 -33.55
N GLN A 450 -0.39 4.59 -33.23
CA GLN A 450 -0.32 3.30 -33.94
C GLN A 450 -1.04 2.16 -33.20
N CYS A 451 -1.78 2.45 -32.11
CA CYS A 451 -2.43 1.46 -31.28
C CYS A 451 -3.56 0.74 -32.01
N ILE A 452 -3.52 -0.60 -32.05
CA ILE A 452 -4.59 -1.45 -32.59
C ILE A 452 -5.37 -2.18 -31.51
N GLY A 453 -4.86 -2.22 -30.28
CA GLY A 453 -5.42 -2.89 -29.12
C GLY A 453 -4.33 -3.20 -28.10
N ALA A 454 -4.65 -4.03 -27.12
CA ALA A 454 -3.68 -4.50 -26.13
C ALA A 454 -4.03 -5.91 -25.62
N ARG A 455 -3.02 -6.60 -25.10
CA ARG A 455 -3.24 -7.75 -24.22
C ARG A 455 -3.39 -7.26 -22.80
N VAL A 456 -4.59 -7.40 -22.26
CA VAL A 456 -4.90 -7.09 -20.86
C VAL A 456 -4.95 -8.40 -20.08
N ASN A 457 -4.06 -8.57 -19.12
CA ASN A 457 -3.92 -9.79 -18.33
C ASN A 457 -3.83 -11.05 -19.24
N GLY A 458 -3.07 -10.95 -20.34
CA GLY A 458 -2.87 -12.02 -21.33
C GLY A 458 -3.97 -12.18 -22.37
N LYS A 459 -5.13 -11.50 -22.25
CA LYS A 459 -6.25 -11.56 -23.21
C LYS A 459 -6.27 -10.36 -24.12
N MET A 460 -6.45 -10.57 -25.45
CA MET A 460 -6.54 -9.48 -26.41
C MET A 460 -7.83 -8.67 -26.22
N GLN A 461 -7.70 -7.34 -26.13
CA GLN A 461 -8.79 -6.38 -25.95
C GLN A 461 -8.70 -5.23 -26.96
N PRO A 462 -9.85 -4.65 -27.36
CA PRO A 462 -9.91 -3.53 -28.30
C PRO A 462 -9.49 -2.21 -27.65
N ILE A 463 -9.09 -1.21 -28.46
CA ILE A 463 -8.60 0.11 -28.00
C ILE A 463 -9.57 0.84 -27.05
N ARG A 464 -10.89 0.62 -27.17
CA ARG A 464 -11.95 1.23 -26.36
C ARG A 464 -12.19 0.52 -25.02
N HIS A 465 -11.49 -0.59 -24.74
CA HIS A 465 -11.66 -1.33 -23.50
C HIS A 465 -11.25 -0.45 -22.30
N VAL A 466 -12.12 -0.31 -21.32
CA VAL A 466 -11.87 0.44 -20.10
C VAL A 466 -10.99 -0.39 -19.17
N LEU A 467 -9.90 0.19 -18.72
CA LEU A 467 -8.93 -0.46 -17.86
C LEU A 467 -9.36 -0.45 -16.41
N SER A 468 -9.03 -1.52 -15.72
CA SER A 468 -9.24 -1.69 -14.28
C SER A 468 -7.93 -1.52 -13.50
N ASN A 469 -8.05 -1.18 -12.22
CA ASN A 469 -6.89 -1.03 -11.35
C ASN A 469 -6.11 -2.35 -11.22
N GLY A 470 -4.81 -2.30 -11.47
CA GLY A 470 -3.93 -3.48 -11.44
C GLY A 470 -3.84 -4.26 -12.74
N ASP A 471 -4.48 -3.81 -13.82
CA ASP A 471 -4.37 -4.48 -15.13
C ASP A 471 -2.93 -4.42 -15.65
N ARG A 472 -2.42 -5.57 -16.14
CA ARG A 472 -1.19 -5.66 -16.90
C ARG A 472 -1.49 -5.52 -18.37
N VAL A 473 -0.96 -4.46 -19.00
CA VAL A 473 -1.34 -4.06 -20.35
C VAL A 473 -0.13 -4.00 -21.28
N GLU A 474 -0.15 -4.85 -22.31
CA GLU A 474 0.83 -4.89 -23.39
C GLU A 474 0.20 -4.32 -24.66
N ILE A 475 0.60 -3.08 -25.05
CA ILE A 475 0.04 -2.41 -26.22
C ILE A 475 0.52 -3.07 -27.51
N GLN A 476 -0.44 -3.32 -28.40
CA GLN A 476 -0.17 -3.80 -29.75
C GLN A 476 -0.28 -2.64 -30.75
N THR A 477 0.74 -2.49 -31.61
CA THR A 477 0.81 -1.38 -32.56
C THR A 477 0.93 -1.88 -34.01
N SER A 478 0.46 -1.07 -34.95
CA SER A 478 0.65 -1.30 -36.39
C SER A 478 1.03 0.00 -37.10
N LYS A 479 2.05 -0.05 -37.94
CA LYS A 479 2.48 1.11 -38.77
C LYS A 479 1.40 1.58 -39.76
N LYS A 480 0.41 0.72 -40.05
CA LYS A 480 -0.72 1.04 -40.92
C LYS A 480 -1.86 1.75 -40.22
N GLN A 481 -1.79 1.85 -38.89
CA GLN A 481 -2.82 2.49 -38.08
C GLN A 481 -2.48 3.97 -37.88
N SER A 482 -3.52 4.80 -37.93
CA SER A 482 -3.46 6.23 -37.59
C SER A 482 -4.68 6.65 -36.77
N PRO A 483 -4.60 7.72 -36.00
CA PRO A 483 -5.73 8.26 -35.26
C PRO A 483 -6.87 8.67 -36.16
N LYS A 484 -8.10 8.31 -35.74
CA LYS A 484 -9.34 8.68 -36.43
C LYS A 484 -10.18 9.60 -35.55
N ALA A 485 -11.12 10.33 -36.15
CA ALA A 485 -11.96 11.28 -35.42
C ALA A 485 -12.82 10.59 -34.34
N ASP A 486 -13.27 9.36 -34.57
CA ASP A 486 -14.04 8.56 -33.62
C ASP A 486 -13.25 8.19 -32.35
N TRP A 487 -11.90 8.19 -32.41
CA TRP A 487 -11.04 7.93 -31.25
C TRP A 487 -11.22 8.95 -30.12
N LEU A 488 -11.65 10.18 -30.44
CA LEU A 488 -11.95 11.20 -29.43
C LEU A 488 -13.08 10.77 -28.49
N GLY A 489 -13.99 9.91 -28.97
CA GLY A 489 -15.07 9.33 -28.16
C GLY A 489 -14.62 8.15 -27.27
N TYR A 490 -13.44 7.59 -27.52
CA TYR A 490 -12.94 6.44 -26.76
C TYR A 490 -11.99 6.82 -25.62
N VAL A 491 -11.40 8.03 -25.67
CA VAL A 491 -10.41 8.48 -24.70
C VAL A 491 -11.01 9.38 -23.62
N ASN A 492 -10.54 9.19 -22.40
CA ASN A 492 -10.96 9.95 -21.24
C ASN A 492 -9.96 11.06 -20.86
N THR A 493 -8.66 10.84 -21.13
CA THR A 493 -7.60 11.78 -20.73
C THR A 493 -7.46 12.96 -21.70
N GLU A 494 -7.27 14.18 -21.15
CA GLU A 494 -7.02 15.36 -21.97
C GLU A 494 -5.71 15.27 -22.77
N LYS A 495 -4.71 14.53 -22.24
CA LYS A 495 -3.45 14.26 -22.94
C LYS A 495 -3.70 13.51 -24.24
N ALA A 496 -4.48 12.42 -24.22
CA ALA A 496 -4.82 11.64 -25.42
C ALA A 496 -5.68 12.47 -26.38
N LYS A 497 -6.72 13.17 -25.90
CA LYS A 497 -7.56 14.04 -26.72
C LYS A 497 -6.74 15.10 -27.45
N SER A 498 -5.84 15.78 -26.76
CA SER A 498 -4.98 16.82 -27.34
C SER A 498 -4.07 16.25 -28.44
N LYS A 499 -3.47 15.08 -28.21
CA LYS A 499 -2.59 14.42 -29.20
C LYS A 499 -3.36 13.96 -30.42
N ILE A 500 -4.55 13.38 -30.25
CA ILE A 500 -5.42 12.96 -31.36
C ILE A 500 -5.85 14.19 -32.18
N ARG A 501 -6.34 15.25 -31.55
CA ARG A 501 -6.74 16.49 -32.25
C ARG A 501 -5.59 17.08 -33.06
N ARG A 502 -4.39 17.12 -32.48
CA ARG A 502 -3.21 17.59 -33.17
C ARG A 502 -2.88 16.75 -34.39
N PHE A 503 -2.93 15.41 -34.26
CA PHE A 503 -2.65 14.51 -35.36
C PHE A 503 -3.65 14.71 -36.52
N LEU A 504 -4.96 14.79 -36.20
CA LEU A 504 -6.00 15.04 -37.20
C LEU A 504 -5.80 16.36 -37.92
N LYS A 505 -5.44 17.43 -37.20
CA LYS A 505 -5.13 18.73 -37.79
C LYS A 505 -3.90 18.70 -38.67
N ASP A 506 -2.84 17.96 -38.27
CA ASP A 506 -1.63 17.83 -39.06
C ASP A 506 -1.89 17.02 -40.34
N GLU A 507 -2.78 16.00 -40.33
CA GLU A 507 -3.25 15.29 -41.52
C GLU A 507 -4.07 16.20 -42.43
N GLU A 508 -5.03 16.93 -41.89
CA GLU A 508 -5.84 17.91 -42.62
C GLU A 508 -4.98 18.94 -43.35
N MET A 509 -3.91 19.44 -42.71
CA MET A 509 -2.97 20.36 -43.33
C MET A 509 -2.16 19.70 -44.45
N LYS A 510 -1.74 18.43 -44.29
CA LYS A 510 -1.03 17.69 -45.35
C LYS A 510 -1.92 17.47 -46.58
N ASP A 511 -3.15 17.06 -46.36
CA ASP A 511 -4.12 16.86 -47.45
C ASP A 511 -4.43 18.19 -48.14
N SER A 512 -4.60 19.28 -47.38
CA SER A 512 -4.76 20.62 -47.94
C SER A 512 -3.56 21.04 -48.83
N ALA A 513 -2.35 20.81 -48.37
CA ALA A 513 -1.15 21.11 -49.16
C ALA A 513 -1.07 20.27 -50.43
N LEU A 514 -1.42 18.98 -50.37
CA LEU A 514 -1.52 18.09 -51.51
C LEU A 514 -2.59 18.55 -52.50
N GLY A 515 -3.79 18.84 -52.02
CA GLY A 515 -4.91 19.34 -52.83
C GLY A 515 -4.60 20.68 -53.49
N SER A 516 -3.98 21.61 -52.78
CA SER A 516 -3.48 22.89 -53.32
C SER A 516 -2.47 22.65 -54.45
N SER A 517 -1.53 21.74 -54.27
CA SER A 517 -0.56 21.38 -55.32
C SER A 517 -1.24 20.79 -56.55
N ILE A 518 -2.24 19.89 -56.37
CA ILE A 518 -3.04 19.32 -57.46
C ILE A 518 -3.81 20.43 -58.18
N PHE A 519 -4.50 21.32 -57.45
CA PHE A 519 -5.29 22.41 -57.99
C PHE A 519 -4.44 23.34 -58.84
N HIS A 520 -3.37 23.88 -58.33
CA HIS A 520 -2.49 24.80 -59.07
C HIS A 520 -1.82 24.12 -60.27
N ARG A 521 -1.42 22.86 -60.20
CA ARG A 521 -0.91 22.10 -61.32
C ARG A 521 -1.96 21.93 -62.43
N LYS A 522 -3.25 21.67 -62.07
CA LYS A 522 -4.34 21.56 -63.03
C LYS A 522 -4.65 22.90 -63.70
N LEU A 523 -4.71 24.01 -62.95
CA LEU A 523 -4.89 25.35 -63.49
C LEU A 523 -3.80 25.68 -64.51
N LYS A 524 -2.53 25.39 -64.19
CA LYS A 524 -1.41 25.56 -65.10
C LYS A 524 -1.56 24.74 -66.38
N ASN A 525 -1.94 23.44 -66.25
CA ASN A 525 -2.13 22.56 -67.40
C ASN A 525 -3.29 22.97 -68.30
N TRP A 526 -4.35 23.54 -67.71
CA TRP A 526 -5.50 24.06 -68.44
C TRP A 526 -5.25 25.47 -69.03
N LYS A 527 -4.15 26.11 -68.65
CA LYS A 527 -3.82 27.51 -68.98
C LYS A 527 -4.89 28.50 -68.56
N ILE A 528 -5.50 28.27 -67.39
CA ILE A 528 -6.56 29.07 -66.79
C ILE A 528 -5.99 29.75 -65.54
N SER A 529 -6.31 31.04 -65.35
CA SER A 529 -6.12 31.80 -64.10
C SER A 529 -7.47 31.96 -63.42
N ILE A 530 -7.47 32.11 -62.11
CA ILE A 530 -8.67 32.39 -61.33
C ILE A 530 -8.38 33.59 -60.41
N SER A 531 -9.31 34.55 -60.38
CA SER A 531 -9.24 35.70 -59.47
C SER A 531 -9.67 35.29 -58.07
N ASP A 532 -9.26 36.05 -57.04
CA ASP A 532 -9.69 35.81 -55.63
C ASP A 532 -11.22 35.83 -55.48
N LYS A 533 -11.91 36.69 -56.26
CA LYS A 533 -13.37 36.79 -56.30
C LYS A 533 -13.96 35.47 -56.82
N ASN A 534 -13.47 34.97 -57.94
CA ASN A 534 -13.96 33.74 -58.55
C ASN A 534 -13.59 32.51 -57.77
N PHE A 535 -12.47 32.55 -57.04
CA PHE A 535 -12.11 31.50 -56.07
C PHE A 535 -13.13 31.44 -54.91
N SER A 536 -13.54 32.61 -54.41
CA SER A 536 -14.57 32.70 -53.35
C SER A 536 -15.91 32.14 -53.81
N GLU A 537 -16.32 32.39 -55.06
CA GLU A 537 -17.54 31.81 -55.66
C GLU A 537 -17.41 30.30 -55.91
N LEU A 538 -16.20 29.86 -56.27
CA LEU A 538 -15.89 28.42 -56.43
C LEU A 538 -16.04 27.67 -55.09
N LEU A 539 -15.59 28.27 -53.97
CA LEU A 539 -15.76 27.71 -52.64
C LEU A 539 -17.21 27.53 -52.30
N LYS A 540 -18.05 28.55 -52.55
CA LYS A 540 -19.50 28.49 -52.33
C LYS A 540 -20.15 27.38 -53.14
N LYS A 541 -19.77 27.24 -54.39
CA LYS A 541 -20.37 26.25 -55.29
C LYS A 541 -20.06 24.80 -54.86
N TYR A 542 -18.92 24.56 -54.23
CA TYR A 542 -18.55 23.28 -53.66
C TYR A 542 -18.89 23.13 -52.16
N ASN A 543 -19.69 24.06 -51.62
CA ASN A 543 -20.06 24.08 -50.21
C ASN A 543 -18.86 23.94 -49.26
N CYS A 544 -17.83 24.78 -49.48
CA CYS A 544 -16.65 24.87 -48.66
C CYS A 544 -16.60 26.19 -47.93
N GLU A 545 -16.37 26.15 -46.59
CA GLU A 545 -16.23 27.35 -45.78
C GLU A 545 -14.84 27.99 -45.88
N SER A 546 -13.85 27.21 -46.31
CA SER A 546 -12.45 27.65 -46.44
C SER A 546 -11.72 27.01 -47.60
N GLY A 547 -10.63 27.67 -48.03
CA GLY A 547 -9.71 27.09 -49.01
C GLY A 547 -9.07 25.76 -48.57
N ILE A 548 -8.84 25.62 -47.25
CA ILE A 548 -8.31 24.38 -46.66
C ILE A 548 -9.28 23.23 -46.90
N GLU A 549 -10.56 23.42 -46.64
CA GLU A 549 -11.60 22.40 -46.86
C GLU A 549 -11.71 22.05 -48.34
N PHE A 550 -11.66 23.04 -49.25
CA PHE A 550 -11.70 22.84 -50.69
C PHE A 550 -10.52 21.99 -51.18
N TYR A 551 -9.32 22.32 -50.73
CA TYR A 551 -8.13 21.57 -51.09
C TYR A 551 -8.17 20.14 -50.51
N ASN A 552 -8.69 19.96 -49.31
CA ASN A 552 -8.89 18.63 -48.72
C ASN A 552 -9.86 17.78 -49.56
N LYS A 553 -10.98 18.36 -50.00
CA LYS A 553 -11.92 17.67 -50.91
C LYS A 553 -11.26 17.27 -52.25
N ILE A 554 -10.33 18.10 -52.79
CA ILE A 554 -9.55 17.78 -53.98
C ILE A 554 -8.57 16.63 -53.71
N ALA A 555 -7.84 16.66 -52.60
CA ALA A 555 -6.88 15.64 -52.23
C ALA A 555 -7.54 14.27 -52.03
N ASN A 556 -8.76 14.28 -51.44
CA ASN A 556 -9.54 13.09 -51.19
C ASN A 556 -10.48 12.67 -52.35
N GLU A 557 -10.26 13.22 -53.57
CA GLU A 557 -10.99 12.92 -54.81
C GLU A 557 -12.52 13.13 -54.70
N GLN A 558 -12.98 13.99 -53.78
CA GLN A 558 -14.40 14.32 -53.58
C GLN A 558 -14.88 15.38 -54.57
N ILE A 559 -14.00 16.07 -55.26
CA ILE A 559 -14.30 17.05 -56.30
C ILE A 559 -13.87 16.48 -57.65
N ASN A 560 -14.83 16.39 -58.57
CA ASN A 560 -14.53 15.99 -59.95
C ASN A 560 -13.78 17.11 -60.66
N LEU A 561 -12.51 16.86 -60.97
CA LEU A 561 -11.62 17.85 -61.60
C LEU A 561 -12.07 18.29 -63.00
N VAL A 562 -12.80 17.44 -63.76
CA VAL A 562 -13.32 17.78 -65.10
C VAL A 562 -14.46 18.78 -64.98
N GLU A 563 -15.42 18.54 -64.06
CA GLU A 563 -16.52 19.45 -63.79
C GLU A 563 -16.01 20.78 -63.18
N MET A 564 -15.00 20.71 -62.33
CA MET A 564 -14.38 21.90 -61.74
C MET A 564 -13.80 22.81 -62.83
N LYS A 565 -13.18 22.25 -63.88
CA LYS A 565 -12.65 23.02 -65.02
C LYS A 565 -13.79 23.81 -65.68
N SER A 566 -14.93 23.18 -65.98
CA SER A 566 -16.07 23.81 -66.64
C SER A 566 -16.64 24.95 -65.74
N VAL A 567 -16.70 24.72 -64.45
CA VAL A 567 -17.14 25.73 -63.47
C VAL A 567 -16.24 26.95 -63.45
N ILE A 568 -14.91 26.77 -63.41
CA ILE A 568 -13.92 27.88 -63.41
C ILE A 568 -14.00 28.65 -64.72
N MET A 569 -14.17 27.97 -65.85
CA MET A 569 -14.34 28.65 -67.15
C MET A 569 -15.60 29.52 -67.17
N SER A 570 -16.73 29.00 -66.71
CA SER A 570 -17.99 29.78 -66.67
C SER A 570 -17.94 30.98 -65.72
N LEU A 571 -17.20 30.89 -64.58
CA LEU A 571 -16.99 32.01 -63.65
C LEU A 571 -16.10 33.08 -64.25
N ASN A 572 -15.09 32.70 -65.02
CA ASN A 572 -14.22 33.67 -65.70
C ASN A 572 -14.90 34.36 -66.90
N GLU A 573 -15.81 33.68 -67.63
CA GLU A 573 -16.63 34.23 -68.68
C GLU A 573 -17.70 35.20 -68.16
N ALA A 574 -18.18 35.01 -66.98
CA ALA A 574 -19.16 35.92 -66.32
C ALA A 574 -18.51 37.19 -65.77
N ASP A 575 -17.21 37.23 -65.56
CA ASP A 575 -16.40 38.37 -65.08
C ASP A 575 -15.73 39.16 -66.23
N ALA A 576 -15.71 38.64 -67.49
CA ALA A 576 -15.17 39.24 -68.68
C ALA A 576 -16.21 40.11 -69.40
#